data_d2ef37452af971ac52690060f12a245e
#
_entry.id   d2ef37452af971ac52690060f12a245e
#
_cell.length_a   1.000
_cell.length_b   1.000
_cell.length_c   1.000
_cell.angle_alpha   90.00
_cell.angle_beta   90.00
_cell.angle_gamma   90.00
#
_symmetry.space_group_name_H-M   'P 1'
#
loop_
_entity.id
_entity.type
_entity.pdbx_description
1 polymer ?
#
loop_
_entity_poly.entity_id
_entity_poly.type
_entity_poly.pdbx_seq_one_letter_code
_entity_poly.pdbx_strand_id
1 'polypeptide(L)'
;IYNETCLTGILDGGPNEKPLAESIQGLTDAPLKWAGTSLNELPVLLKHSQFVVSSETSAVHIAVAVNTPVICILGGAYYGRFLPYPELPEKQIILETVSYSMPCYGCNGDCIYPLKKNEPAPCITNISVDAVWEKVKPLLPS
;
A
#
# COMPACT_ATOMS: atom_id res chain seq x y z
N ILE A 1 11.17 8.28 -5.95
CA ILE A 1 10.96 7.30 -7.05
C ILE A 1 11.11 8.01 -8.39
N TYR A 2 10.24 8.94 -8.74
CA TYR A 2 10.26 9.58 -10.07
C TYR A 2 11.62 10.21 -10.43
N ASN A 3 12.21 10.97 -9.54
CA ASN A 3 13.50 11.63 -9.78
C ASN A 3 14.68 10.67 -10.06
N GLU A 4 14.54 9.43 -9.63
CA GLU A 4 15.59 8.41 -9.79
C GLU A 4 15.31 7.44 -10.95
N THR A 5 14.04 7.28 -11.33
CA THR A 5 13.63 6.19 -12.24
C THR A 5 12.80 6.64 -13.43
N CYS A 6 12.29 7.87 -13.43
CA CYS A 6 11.31 8.39 -14.38
C CYS A 6 10.01 7.55 -14.48
N LEU A 7 9.72 6.69 -13.49
CA LEU A 7 8.48 5.91 -13.45
C LEU A 7 7.27 6.83 -13.24
N THR A 8 6.25 6.66 -14.05
CA THR A 8 4.96 7.33 -13.84
C THR A 8 4.21 6.65 -12.70
N GLY A 9 3.78 7.44 -11.71
CA GLY A 9 2.93 6.95 -10.64
C GLY A 9 1.47 6.87 -11.07
N ILE A 10 0.78 5.80 -10.67
CA ILE A 10 -0.67 5.67 -10.84
C ILE A 10 -1.31 5.62 -9.45
N LEU A 11 -2.25 6.51 -9.21
CA LEU A 11 -3.12 6.49 -8.04
C LEU A 11 -4.40 5.77 -8.42
N ASP A 12 -4.78 4.76 -7.65
CA ASP A 12 -6.01 4.01 -7.86
C ASP A 12 -6.80 3.88 -6.57
N GLY A 13 -8.10 3.81 -6.69
CA GLY A 13 -9.03 3.70 -5.57
C GLY A 13 -10.47 3.78 -6.01
N GLY A 14 -11.39 3.68 -5.07
CA GLY A 14 -12.82 3.83 -5.34
C GLY A 14 -13.21 5.26 -5.74
N PRO A 15 -14.41 5.46 -6.32
CA PRO A 15 -14.83 6.76 -6.83
C PRO A 15 -14.85 7.87 -5.77
N ASN A 16 -15.05 7.52 -4.50
CA ASN A 16 -15.05 8.47 -3.38
C ASN A 16 -13.63 8.91 -2.97
N GLU A 17 -12.58 8.25 -3.46
CA GLU A 17 -11.19 8.53 -3.12
C GLU A 17 -10.50 9.46 -4.12
N LYS A 18 -11.19 9.80 -5.22
CA LYS A 18 -10.67 10.74 -6.21
C LYS A 18 -10.22 12.10 -5.63
N PRO A 19 -10.98 12.75 -4.72
CA PRO A 19 -10.53 14.01 -4.11
C PRO A 19 -9.23 13.85 -3.31
N LEU A 20 -9.02 12.70 -2.67
CA LEU A 20 -7.76 12.40 -1.98
C LEU A 20 -6.61 12.24 -2.99
N ALA A 21 -6.84 11.56 -4.09
CA ALA A 21 -5.84 11.41 -5.16
C ALA A 21 -5.45 12.78 -5.75
N GLU A 22 -6.42 13.66 -5.99
CA GLU A 22 -6.18 15.03 -6.46
C GLU A 22 -5.34 15.84 -5.44
N SER A 23 -5.61 15.65 -4.14
CA SER A 23 -4.81 16.27 -3.08
C SER A 23 -3.36 15.78 -3.09
N ILE A 24 -3.14 14.47 -3.30
CA ILE A 24 -1.81 13.88 -3.40
C ILE A 24 -1.08 14.40 -4.64
N GLN A 25 -1.76 14.50 -5.78
CA GLN A 25 -1.20 15.07 -7.01
C GLN A 25 -0.72 16.52 -6.81
N GLY A 26 -1.44 17.31 -6.01
CA GLY A 26 -1.07 18.68 -5.68
C GLY A 26 0.15 18.83 -4.76
N LEU A 27 0.64 17.74 -4.14
CA LEU A 27 1.80 17.76 -3.24
C LEU A 27 3.14 17.49 -3.95
N THR A 28 3.13 17.20 -5.24
CA THR A 28 4.35 16.81 -5.97
C THR A 28 4.29 17.22 -7.44
N ASP A 29 5.44 17.53 -8.01
CA ASP A 29 5.61 17.75 -9.44
C ASP A 29 5.80 16.42 -10.22
N ALA A 30 5.88 15.30 -9.54
CA ALA A 30 5.97 13.99 -10.18
C ALA A 30 4.69 13.67 -10.95
N PRO A 31 4.78 13.05 -12.14
CA PRO A 31 3.60 12.70 -12.94
C PRO A 31 2.81 11.58 -12.27
N LEU A 32 1.79 11.96 -11.53
CA LEU A 32 0.83 11.05 -10.94
C LEU A 32 -0.46 11.08 -11.75
N LYS A 33 -0.98 9.92 -12.13
CA LYS A 33 -2.24 9.77 -12.87
C LYS A 33 -3.28 9.06 -12.01
N TRP A 34 -4.50 9.57 -12.03
CA TRP A 34 -5.65 8.87 -11.44
C TRP A 34 -6.19 7.84 -12.43
N ALA A 35 -6.33 6.59 -12.02
CA ALA A 35 -6.95 5.53 -12.80
C ALA A 35 -8.42 5.32 -12.43
N GLY A 36 -8.73 5.15 -11.16
CA GLY A 36 -10.09 4.92 -10.67
C GLY A 36 -10.72 3.67 -11.27
N THR A 37 -9.98 2.56 -11.23
CA THR A 37 -10.41 1.30 -11.86
C THR A 37 -11.60 0.68 -11.14
N SER A 38 -12.42 -0.01 -11.90
CA SER A 38 -13.39 -0.95 -11.34
C SER A 38 -12.68 -2.19 -10.79
N LEU A 39 -13.37 -2.95 -9.96
CA LEU A 39 -12.81 -4.18 -9.39
C LEU A 39 -12.38 -5.21 -10.47
N ASN A 40 -13.04 -5.19 -11.64
CA ASN A 40 -12.67 -6.05 -12.76
C ASN A 40 -11.44 -5.58 -13.54
N GLU A 41 -11.16 -4.28 -13.53
CA GLU A 41 -10.03 -3.67 -14.22
C GLU A 41 -8.77 -3.65 -13.35
N LEU A 42 -8.93 -3.57 -12.02
CA LEU A 42 -7.84 -3.51 -11.07
C LEU A 42 -6.80 -4.63 -11.26
N PRO A 43 -7.16 -5.92 -11.45
CA PRO A 43 -6.17 -6.97 -11.69
C PRO A 43 -5.29 -6.72 -12.93
N VAL A 44 -5.87 -6.12 -13.98
CA VAL A 44 -5.13 -5.79 -15.20
C VAL A 44 -4.15 -4.65 -14.96
N LEU A 45 -4.59 -3.60 -14.27
CA LEU A 45 -3.72 -2.48 -13.88
C LEU A 45 -2.54 -3.00 -13.04
N LEU A 46 -2.83 -3.77 -12.00
CA LEU A 46 -1.81 -4.29 -11.09
C LEU A 46 -0.83 -5.22 -11.79
N LYS A 47 -1.31 -6.10 -12.67
CA LYS A 47 -0.46 -7.02 -13.46
C LYS A 47 0.56 -6.29 -14.34
N HIS A 48 0.23 -5.10 -14.83
CA HIS A 48 1.10 -4.30 -15.67
C HIS A 48 1.90 -3.24 -14.90
N SER A 49 1.74 -3.20 -13.58
CA SER A 49 2.54 -2.35 -12.71
C SER A 49 3.88 -3.01 -12.39
N GLN A 50 4.93 -2.22 -12.29
CA GLN A 50 6.26 -2.71 -11.89
C GLN A 50 6.26 -3.17 -10.44
N PHE A 51 5.62 -2.40 -9.57
CA PHE A 51 5.33 -2.74 -8.18
C PHE A 51 4.13 -1.93 -7.68
N VAL A 52 3.61 -2.31 -6.55
CA VAL A 52 2.47 -1.67 -5.88
C VAL A 52 2.86 -1.26 -4.46
N VAL A 53 2.42 -0.09 -4.04
CA VAL A 53 2.43 0.31 -2.61
C VAL A 53 0.99 0.55 -2.20
N SER A 54 0.53 -0.16 -1.20
CA SER A 54 -0.87 -0.08 -0.76
C SER A 54 -0.99 -0.27 0.75
N SER A 55 -2.05 0.25 1.35
CA SER A 55 -2.50 -0.20 2.66
C SER A 55 -3.09 -1.62 2.56
N GLU A 56 -3.38 -2.25 3.70
CA GLU A 56 -4.01 -3.58 3.76
C GLU A 56 -5.44 -3.54 3.19
N THR A 57 -5.54 -3.75 1.89
CA THR A 57 -6.79 -3.74 1.11
C THR A 57 -6.80 -4.90 0.11
N SER A 58 -7.92 -5.05 -0.62
CA SER A 58 -8.03 -6.02 -1.70
C SER A 58 -6.92 -5.88 -2.75
N ALA A 59 -6.40 -4.67 -2.98
CA ALA A 59 -5.34 -4.42 -3.96
C ALA A 59 -4.06 -5.22 -3.64
N VAL A 60 -3.69 -5.38 -2.36
CA VAL A 60 -2.53 -6.19 -1.96
C VAL A 60 -2.72 -7.64 -2.36
N HIS A 61 -3.87 -8.22 -2.02
CA HIS A 61 -4.16 -9.62 -2.32
C HIS A 61 -4.26 -9.90 -3.83
N ILE A 62 -4.83 -8.95 -4.58
CA ILE A 62 -4.91 -9.04 -6.04
C ILE A 62 -3.51 -8.92 -6.66
N ALA A 63 -2.66 -7.97 -6.20
CA ALA A 63 -1.29 -7.83 -6.67
C ALA A 63 -0.51 -9.14 -6.50
N VAL A 64 -0.62 -9.77 -5.33
CA VAL A 64 -0.03 -11.10 -5.07
C VAL A 64 -0.59 -12.14 -6.03
N ALA A 65 -1.91 -12.16 -6.25
CA ALA A 65 -2.55 -13.14 -7.13
C ALA A 65 -2.13 -13.02 -8.60
N VAL A 66 -1.85 -11.77 -9.07
CA VAL A 66 -1.38 -11.52 -10.44
C VAL A 66 0.15 -11.50 -10.56
N ASN A 67 0.85 -11.85 -9.49
CA ASN A 67 2.32 -11.95 -9.43
C ASN A 67 3.04 -10.60 -9.62
N THR A 68 2.50 -9.53 -9.05
CA THR A 68 3.12 -8.20 -9.03
C THR A 68 3.74 -7.93 -7.66
N PRO A 69 4.99 -7.47 -7.58
CA PRO A 69 5.62 -7.09 -6.32
C PRO A 69 4.78 -6.05 -5.58
N VAL A 70 4.58 -6.26 -4.27
CA VAL A 70 3.75 -5.35 -3.48
C VAL A 70 4.35 -5.07 -2.11
N ILE A 71 4.32 -3.81 -1.72
CA ILE A 71 4.67 -3.33 -0.39
C ILE A 71 3.37 -2.93 0.30
N CYS A 72 3.06 -3.60 1.39
CA CYS A 72 1.88 -3.33 2.18
C CYS A 72 2.23 -2.50 3.42
N ILE A 73 1.61 -1.32 3.54
CA ILE A 73 1.60 -0.54 4.77
C ILE A 73 0.56 -1.18 5.69
N LEU A 74 1.04 -1.95 6.66
CA LEU A 74 0.22 -2.84 7.47
C LEU A 74 -0.06 -2.24 8.86
N GLY A 75 -1.32 -1.93 9.12
CA GLY A 75 -1.77 -1.51 10.44
C GLY A 75 -1.95 -2.66 11.42
N GLY A 76 -2.02 -2.31 12.71
CA GLY A 76 -2.15 -3.30 13.77
C GLY A 76 -3.54 -3.91 13.94
N ALA A 77 -4.59 -3.34 13.33
CA ALA A 77 -5.97 -3.73 13.60
C ALA A 77 -6.26 -5.21 13.33
N TYR A 78 -5.82 -5.70 12.18
CA TYR A 78 -6.02 -7.08 11.75
C TYR A 78 -4.70 -7.84 11.55
N TYR A 79 -3.63 -7.36 12.17
CA TYR A 79 -2.30 -7.98 12.05
C TYR A 79 -2.33 -9.47 12.41
N GLY A 80 -1.79 -10.29 11.53
CA GLY A 80 -1.78 -11.75 11.67
C GLY A 80 -3.08 -12.43 11.23
N ARG A 81 -4.12 -11.68 10.84
CA ARG A 81 -5.38 -12.26 10.36
C ARG A 81 -5.38 -12.45 8.84
N PHE A 82 -4.96 -11.46 8.11
CA PHE A 82 -4.88 -11.48 6.64
C PHE A 82 -3.44 -11.36 6.17
N LEU A 83 -2.62 -10.57 6.87
CA LEU A 83 -1.22 -10.32 6.60
C LEU A 83 -0.43 -10.24 7.94
N PRO A 84 0.86 -10.61 7.94
CA PRO A 84 1.58 -11.23 6.82
C PRO A 84 1.04 -12.64 6.51
N TYR A 85 1.20 -13.08 5.28
CA TYR A 85 0.89 -14.47 4.94
C TYR A 85 1.81 -15.43 5.71
N PRO A 86 1.34 -16.63 6.08
CA PRO A 86 2.22 -17.71 6.45
C PRO A 86 3.15 -18.01 5.25
N GLU A 87 4.31 -18.56 5.51
CA GLU A 87 5.28 -18.87 4.45
C GLU A 87 4.60 -19.59 3.27
N LEU A 88 4.66 -18.95 2.11
CA LEU A 88 4.14 -19.52 0.88
C LEU A 88 5.27 -20.33 0.25
N PRO A 89 5.15 -21.68 0.16
CA PRO A 89 6.15 -22.46 -0.51
C PRO A 89 6.22 -22.07 -1.99
N GLU A 90 7.42 -21.79 -2.48
CA GLU A 90 7.83 -21.73 -3.90
C GLU A 90 7.33 -20.59 -4.79
N LYS A 91 6.68 -19.55 -4.32
CA LYS A 91 6.39 -18.40 -5.18
C LYS A 91 7.34 -17.24 -4.91
N GLN A 92 8.05 -16.81 -5.95
CA GLN A 92 8.91 -15.61 -5.97
C GLN A 92 8.09 -14.30 -5.92
N ILE A 93 6.96 -14.30 -5.26
CA ILE A 93 6.16 -13.08 -5.11
C ILE A 93 6.78 -12.28 -3.98
N ILE A 94 7.24 -11.08 -4.30
CA ILE A 94 7.72 -10.15 -3.29
C ILE A 94 6.50 -9.47 -2.67
N LEU A 95 6.05 -9.99 -1.54
CA LEU A 95 5.16 -9.29 -0.62
C LEU A 95 5.98 -8.86 0.59
N GLU A 96 6.21 -7.56 0.71
CA GLU A 96 6.83 -6.95 1.88
C GLU A 96 5.78 -6.22 2.70
N THR A 97 5.79 -6.42 4.00
CA THR A 97 4.94 -5.65 4.91
C THR A 97 5.77 -4.66 5.70
N VAL A 98 5.29 -3.43 5.80
CA VAL A 98 5.89 -2.40 6.65
C VAL A 98 4.88 -2.08 7.74
N SER A 99 5.26 -2.31 8.97
CA SER A 99 4.40 -2.11 10.14
C SER A 99 5.16 -1.44 11.29
N TYR A 100 4.43 -0.81 12.19
CA TYR A 100 4.96 -0.24 13.42
C TYR A 100 4.36 -0.98 14.62
N SER A 101 5.17 -1.77 15.30
CA SER A 101 4.70 -2.64 16.39
C SER A 101 4.16 -1.83 17.58
N MET A 102 2.97 -2.17 18.02
CA MET A 102 2.30 -1.57 19.18
C MET A 102 1.65 -2.65 20.05
N PRO A 103 1.54 -2.42 21.39
CA PRO A 103 0.95 -3.41 22.29
C PRO A 103 -0.52 -3.73 22.01
N CYS A 104 -1.23 -2.87 21.26
CA CYS A 104 -2.65 -3.00 20.94
C CYS A 104 -2.95 -3.73 19.63
N TYR A 105 -1.97 -4.41 19.04
CA TYR A 105 -2.21 -5.18 17.81
C TYR A 105 -3.32 -6.22 17.99
N GLY A 106 -4.13 -6.41 16.94
CA GLY A 106 -5.30 -7.29 16.97
C GLY A 106 -6.55 -6.62 17.55
N CYS A 107 -6.60 -5.28 17.62
CA CYS A 107 -7.74 -4.54 18.17
C CYS A 107 -9.02 -4.59 17.31
N ASN A 108 -8.99 -5.19 16.12
CA ASN A 108 -10.13 -5.30 15.20
C ASN A 108 -10.78 -3.95 14.84
N GLY A 109 -10.01 -2.87 14.86
CA GLY A 109 -10.51 -1.51 14.58
C GLY A 109 -10.99 -0.74 15.82
N ASP A 110 -11.10 -1.36 16.96
CA ASP A 110 -11.43 -0.69 18.24
C ASP A 110 -10.13 -0.08 18.82
N CYS A 111 -9.74 1.07 18.26
CA CYS A 111 -8.52 1.74 18.66
C CYS A 111 -8.63 2.28 20.09
N ILE A 112 -7.68 1.89 20.95
CA ILE A 112 -7.61 2.40 22.34
C ILE A 112 -7.13 3.85 22.43
N TYR A 113 -6.57 4.39 21.34
CA TYR A 113 -6.15 5.79 21.27
C TYR A 113 -7.27 6.66 20.75
N PRO A 114 -7.47 7.87 21.30
CA PRO A 114 -8.47 8.78 20.79
C PRO A 114 -8.13 9.24 19.36
N LEU A 115 -9.00 8.95 18.42
CA LEU A 115 -8.85 9.36 17.02
C LEU A 115 -9.89 10.42 16.68
N LYS A 116 -9.48 11.45 15.94
CA LYS A 116 -10.40 12.35 15.27
C LYS A 116 -11.03 11.67 14.06
N LYS A 117 -12.14 12.20 13.60
CA LYS A 117 -12.78 11.69 12.38
C LYS A 117 -11.80 11.76 11.20
N ASN A 118 -11.62 10.64 10.52
CA ASN A 118 -10.70 10.46 9.39
C ASN A 118 -9.19 10.56 9.76
N GLU A 119 -8.84 10.50 11.03
CA GLU A 119 -7.44 10.45 11.45
C GLU A 119 -6.94 9.00 11.42
N PRO A 120 -5.81 8.71 10.77
CA PRO A 120 -5.24 7.37 10.81
C PRO A 120 -4.76 7.02 12.21
N ALA A 121 -4.87 5.74 12.57
CA ALA A 121 -4.42 5.26 13.87
C ALA A 121 -2.88 5.34 14.02
N PRO A 122 -2.35 5.47 15.25
CA PRO A 122 -0.90 5.57 15.50
C PRO A 122 -0.08 4.42 14.92
N CYS A 123 -0.64 3.21 14.81
CA CYS A 123 0.02 2.08 14.17
C CYS A 123 0.27 2.27 12.66
N ILE A 124 -0.40 3.26 12.05
CA ILE A 124 -0.15 3.70 10.67
C ILE A 124 0.72 4.95 10.65
N THR A 125 0.38 5.99 11.42
CA THR A 125 1.10 7.28 11.37
C THR A 125 2.54 7.20 11.86
N ASN A 126 2.88 6.18 12.65
CA ASN A 126 4.25 5.93 13.11
C ASN A 126 5.11 5.13 12.11
N ILE A 127 4.53 4.66 11.01
CA ILE A 127 5.31 4.08 9.93
C ILE A 127 5.99 5.22 9.17
N SER A 128 7.31 5.25 9.19
CA SER A 128 8.06 6.32 8.51
C SER A 128 8.11 6.09 7.00
N VAL A 129 8.23 7.20 6.27
CA VAL A 129 8.45 7.15 4.81
C VAL A 129 9.72 6.39 4.47
N ASP A 130 10.78 6.55 5.27
CA ASP A 130 12.06 5.86 5.07
C ASP A 130 11.90 4.34 5.20
N ALA A 131 11.09 3.86 6.16
CA ALA A 131 10.84 2.42 6.30
C ALA A 131 10.16 1.82 5.05
N VAL A 132 9.23 2.56 4.45
CA VAL A 132 8.59 2.16 3.18
C VAL A 132 9.59 2.26 2.03
N TRP A 133 10.38 3.33 1.99
CA TRP A 133 11.38 3.59 0.95
C TRP A 133 12.44 2.48 0.87
N GLU A 134 12.94 2.00 2.01
CA GLU A 134 13.90 0.90 2.05
C GLU A 134 13.36 -0.39 1.42
N LYS A 135 12.04 -0.60 1.45
CA LYS A 135 11.38 -1.73 0.78
C LYS A 135 11.12 -1.48 -0.70
N VAL A 136 10.98 -0.22 -1.10
CA VAL A 136 10.79 0.17 -2.51
C VAL A 136 12.08 0.06 -3.30
N LYS A 137 13.20 0.51 -2.74
CA LYS A 137 14.50 0.58 -3.43
C LYS A 137 14.87 -0.68 -4.22
N PRO A 138 14.76 -1.90 -3.68
CA PRO A 138 15.12 -3.11 -4.41
C PRO A 138 14.25 -3.42 -5.63
N LEU A 139 13.10 -2.77 -5.73
CA LEU A 139 12.12 -2.98 -6.82
C LEU A 139 12.31 -1.97 -7.97
N LEU A 140 13.19 -0.97 -7.77
CA LEU A 140 13.44 0.04 -8.80
C LEU A 140 14.28 -0.54 -9.94
N PRO A 141 14.04 -0.08 -11.19
CA PRO A 141 14.89 -0.45 -12.31
C PRO A 141 16.31 0.08 -12.07
N SER A 142 17.28 -0.73 -12.45
CA SER A 142 18.71 -0.36 -12.47
C SER A 142 18.98 0.72 -13.50
#